data_6982d3704ef6cd785eb35cbfc516c193
#
_entry.id   6982d3704ef6cd785eb35cbfc516c193
#
_cell.length_a   1.000
_cell.length_b   1.000
_cell.length_c   1.000
_cell.angle_alpha   90.00
_cell.angle_beta   90.00
_cell.angle_gamma   90.00
#
_symmetry.space_group_name_H-M   'P 1'
#
loop_
_entity.id
_entity.type
_entity.pdbx_description
1 polymer ?
#
loop_
_entity_poly.entity_id
_entity_poly.type
_entity_poly.pdbx_seq_one_letter_code
_entity_poly.pdbx_strand_id
1 'polypeptide(L)'
;RDGTVTGLRVKTLANLGGRLSTIGPGIPTTLYARVLSGCYKIPNVYAEVTGVYTNTTPVDAYRGAGKPEANYLIERCIDIAADQLGMDALKLRRKNIFRRFPHASAMGLTVEQGSFGHAIDHAVAAAAGFDARRKSSRKRGRLRGLGYACFLETARGTPNEVAEVRC
;
A
#
# COMPACT_ATOMS: atom_id res chain seq x y z
N ARG A 1 13.09 2.88 -19.16
CA ARG A 1 12.08 3.96 -19.34
C ARG A 1 10.79 3.41 -19.93
N ASP A 2 10.63 2.11 -19.85
CA ASP A 2 9.46 1.37 -20.33
C ASP A 2 8.38 1.19 -19.24
N GLY A 3 8.55 1.79 -18.06
CA GLY A 3 7.67 1.69 -16.90
C GLY A 3 7.92 0.45 -16.01
N THR A 4 9.00 -0.30 -16.21
CA THR A 4 9.38 -1.35 -15.27
C THR A 4 9.98 -0.74 -14.01
N VAL A 5 9.43 -1.06 -12.84
CA VAL A 5 9.96 -0.61 -11.55
C VAL A 5 11.11 -1.52 -11.14
N THR A 6 12.31 -0.97 -11.05
CA THR A 6 13.52 -1.72 -10.73
C THR A 6 13.99 -1.55 -9.29
N GLY A 7 13.47 -0.55 -8.59
CA GLY A 7 13.81 -0.29 -7.20
C GLY A 7 12.91 0.74 -6.55
N LEU A 8 12.88 0.69 -5.21
CA LEU A 8 12.18 1.65 -4.36
C LEU A 8 13.12 2.04 -3.21
N ARG A 9 13.33 3.32 -3.04
CA ARG A 9 14.08 3.86 -1.90
C ARG A 9 13.19 4.77 -1.10
N VAL A 10 13.04 4.48 0.18
CA VAL A 10 12.16 5.22 1.09
C VAL A 10 12.95 5.69 2.31
N LYS A 11 12.78 6.94 2.67
CA LYS A 11 13.21 7.53 3.94
C LYS A 11 11.99 8.12 4.62
N THR A 12 11.75 7.71 5.84
CA THR A 12 10.56 8.07 6.62
C THR A 12 10.97 8.71 7.95
N LEU A 13 10.36 9.83 8.27
CA LEU A 13 10.35 10.36 9.63
C LEU A 13 9.04 9.95 10.29
N ALA A 14 9.13 9.16 11.34
CA ALA A 14 7.98 8.61 12.04
C ALA A 14 7.77 9.36 13.37
N ASN A 15 6.65 10.06 13.49
CA ASN A 15 6.23 10.63 14.76
C ASN A 15 5.79 9.51 15.71
N LEU A 16 6.43 9.38 16.86
CA LEU A 16 6.12 8.36 17.87
C LEU A 16 5.32 8.93 19.05
N GLY A 17 5.06 10.24 19.06
CA GLY A 17 4.43 10.94 20.17
C GLY A 17 5.38 11.19 21.36
N GLY A 18 4.82 11.52 22.51
CA GLY A 18 5.62 11.91 23.70
C GLY A 18 6.23 10.73 24.46
N ARG A 19 5.76 9.51 24.20
CA ARG A 19 6.29 8.26 24.78
C ARG A 19 6.00 7.08 23.85
N LEU A 20 6.73 5.99 24.04
CA LEU A 20 6.46 4.76 23.30
C LEU A 20 5.31 3.97 23.93
N SER A 21 4.43 3.44 23.12
CA SER A 21 3.54 2.34 23.46
C SER A 21 4.22 1.00 23.17
N THR A 22 3.61 -0.11 23.58
CA THR A 22 4.19 -1.45 23.41
C THR A 22 4.48 -1.80 21.95
N ILE A 23 3.56 -1.49 21.04
CA ILE A 23 3.68 -1.83 19.62
C ILE A 23 3.93 -0.61 18.71
N GLY A 24 3.75 0.60 19.24
CA GLY A 24 3.87 1.85 18.49
C GLY A 24 5.10 1.94 17.60
N PRO A 25 6.32 1.64 18.11
CA PRO A 25 7.53 1.69 17.28
C PRO A 25 7.55 0.67 16.13
N GLY A 26 6.86 -0.45 16.29
CA GLY A 26 6.75 -1.51 15.27
C GLY A 26 5.91 -1.11 14.06
N ILE A 27 4.99 -0.15 14.24
CA ILE A 27 4.06 0.28 13.19
C ILE A 27 4.82 0.91 12.01
N PRO A 28 5.58 2.01 12.20
CA PRO A 28 6.28 2.66 11.09
C PRO A 28 7.56 1.92 10.67
N THR A 29 7.96 0.88 11.35
CA THR A 29 9.19 0.11 11.07
C THR A 29 8.87 -1.24 10.45
N THR A 30 8.76 -2.29 11.25
CA THR A 30 8.64 -3.66 10.75
C THR A 30 7.32 -3.94 10.02
N LEU A 31 6.19 -3.44 10.55
CA LEU A 31 4.88 -3.67 9.93
C LEU A 31 4.75 -2.92 8.60
N TYR A 32 5.23 -1.69 8.58
CA TYR A 32 5.29 -0.85 7.40
C TYR A 32 6.25 -1.40 6.33
N ALA A 33 7.51 -1.69 6.72
CA ALA A 33 8.56 -2.08 5.79
C ALA A 33 8.22 -3.36 5.02
N ARG A 34 7.61 -4.34 5.67
CA ARG A 34 7.29 -5.64 5.06
C ARG A 34 6.36 -5.56 3.86
N VAL A 35 5.51 -4.55 3.79
CA VAL A 35 4.52 -4.39 2.72
C VAL A 35 4.80 -3.20 1.79
N LEU A 36 5.98 -2.60 1.87
CA LEU A 36 6.36 -1.42 1.07
C LEU A 36 6.28 -1.64 -0.43
N SER A 37 6.54 -2.84 -0.91
CA SER A 37 6.43 -3.15 -2.33
C SER A 37 4.98 -3.39 -2.79
N GLY A 38 4.02 -3.46 -1.86
CA GLY A 38 2.64 -3.80 -2.18
C GLY A 38 2.54 -5.08 -3.00
N CYS A 39 1.70 -5.07 -4.03
CA CYS A 39 1.53 -6.18 -4.97
C CYS A 39 2.48 -6.10 -6.18
N TYR A 40 3.54 -5.29 -6.12
CA TYR A 40 4.43 -5.04 -7.25
C TYR A 40 5.74 -5.82 -7.17
N LYS A 41 6.22 -6.24 -8.34
CA LYS A 41 7.54 -6.88 -8.52
C LYS A 41 8.63 -5.82 -8.44
N ILE A 42 9.02 -5.43 -7.23
CA ILE A 42 10.10 -4.48 -7.00
C ILE A 42 11.29 -5.26 -6.45
N PRO A 43 12.33 -5.53 -7.26
CA PRO A 43 13.41 -6.42 -6.85
C PRO A 43 14.32 -5.82 -5.79
N ASN A 44 14.42 -4.50 -5.73
CA ASN A 44 15.31 -3.79 -4.82
C ASN A 44 14.51 -2.79 -4.00
N VAL A 45 14.47 -2.99 -2.68
CA VAL A 45 13.80 -2.06 -1.75
C VAL A 45 14.77 -1.67 -0.65
N TYR A 46 14.92 -0.37 -0.45
CA TYR A 46 15.63 0.21 0.68
C TYR A 46 14.67 1.04 1.50
N ALA A 47 14.58 0.77 2.78
CA ALA A 47 13.76 1.52 3.72
C ALA A 47 14.61 1.97 4.92
N GLU A 48 14.55 3.26 5.20
CA GLU A 48 15.17 3.90 6.37
C GLU A 48 14.07 4.63 7.13
N VAL A 49 13.91 4.32 8.41
CA VAL A 49 12.91 4.95 9.26
C VAL A 49 13.60 5.56 10.48
N THR A 50 13.43 6.85 10.65
CA THR A 50 13.85 7.59 11.84
C THR A 50 12.63 7.89 12.70
N GLY A 51 12.53 7.24 13.89
CA GLY A 51 11.51 7.57 14.87
C GLY A 51 11.88 8.84 15.64
N VAL A 52 10.93 9.75 15.77
CA VAL A 52 11.11 10.99 16.52
C VAL A 52 10.05 11.13 17.61
N TYR A 53 10.49 11.54 18.80
CA TYR A 53 9.57 11.94 19.85
C TYR A 53 9.02 13.34 19.59
N THR A 54 7.77 13.52 19.92
CA THR A 54 7.06 14.81 19.78
C THR A 54 6.12 15.03 20.96
N ASN A 55 5.62 16.26 21.11
CA ASN A 55 4.66 16.61 22.15
C ASN A 55 3.21 16.23 21.79
N THR A 56 3.03 15.15 21.00
CA THR A 56 1.71 14.65 20.62
C THR A 56 1.34 13.38 21.37
N THR A 57 0.10 12.95 21.24
CA THR A 57 -0.34 11.65 21.75
C THR A 57 0.55 10.53 21.21
N PRO A 58 0.91 9.53 22.03
CA PRO A 58 1.62 8.35 21.57
C PRO A 58 0.92 7.66 20.41
N VAL A 59 1.70 7.23 19.44
CA VAL A 59 1.19 6.42 18.33
C VAL A 59 1.00 4.99 18.82
N ASP A 60 -0.15 4.40 18.49
CA ASP A 60 -0.42 3.01 18.79
C ASP A 60 -1.16 2.31 17.65
N ALA A 61 -1.30 0.98 17.77
CA ALA A 61 -1.83 0.16 16.72
C ALA A 61 -3.35 0.34 16.58
N TYR A 62 -3.78 0.60 15.36
CA TYR A 62 -5.14 0.37 14.92
C TYR A 62 -5.12 -0.77 13.88
N ARG A 63 -6.25 -1.47 13.66
CA ARG A 63 -6.32 -2.60 12.73
C ARG A 63 -5.76 -2.22 11.36
N GLY A 64 -4.75 -2.97 10.90
CA GLY A 64 -4.02 -2.69 9.66
C GLY A 64 -2.71 -1.90 9.84
N ALA A 65 -2.36 -1.54 11.07
CA ALA A 65 -1.22 -0.67 11.40
C ALA A 65 0.04 -0.92 10.56
N GLY A 66 0.63 0.15 10.03
CA GLY A 66 1.79 0.16 9.12
C GLY A 66 1.45 -0.09 7.66
N LYS A 67 0.37 -0.78 7.36
CA LYS A 67 0.00 -1.15 6.00
C LYS A 67 -0.71 -0.03 5.23
N PRO A 68 -1.62 0.77 5.81
CA PRO A 68 -2.18 1.93 5.14
C PRO A 68 -1.10 2.91 4.69
N GLU A 69 -0.11 3.17 5.54
CA GLU A 69 1.01 4.09 5.25
C GLU A 69 1.85 3.57 4.09
N ALA A 70 2.20 2.28 4.11
CA ALA A 70 2.96 1.65 3.04
C ALA A 70 2.20 1.64 1.71
N ASN A 71 0.92 1.27 1.74
CA ASN A 71 0.08 1.24 0.54
C ASN A 71 -0.14 2.65 -0.03
N TYR A 72 -0.40 3.64 0.82
CA TYR A 72 -0.49 5.03 0.38
C TYR A 72 0.78 5.48 -0.35
N LEU A 73 1.94 5.21 0.25
CA LEU A 73 3.24 5.58 -0.31
C LEU A 73 3.45 4.96 -1.68
N ILE A 74 3.37 3.62 -1.79
CA ILE A 74 3.66 2.94 -3.04
C ILE A 74 2.66 3.29 -4.14
N GLU A 75 1.37 3.35 -3.82
CA GLU A 75 0.34 3.68 -4.79
C GLU A 75 0.47 5.12 -5.29
N ARG A 76 0.85 6.04 -4.40
CA ARG A 76 1.12 7.44 -4.79
C ARG A 76 2.39 7.56 -5.64
N CYS A 77 3.43 6.80 -5.32
CA CYS A 77 4.64 6.73 -6.16
C CYS A 77 4.32 6.20 -7.57
N ILE A 78 3.47 5.18 -7.69
CA ILE A 78 3.04 4.64 -8.99
C ILE A 78 2.27 5.69 -9.78
N ASP A 79 1.36 6.44 -9.17
CA ASP A 79 0.62 7.52 -9.86
C ASP A 79 1.57 8.62 -10.38
N ILE A 80 2.49 9.10 -9.52
CA ILE A 80 3.46 10.11 -9.89
C ILE A 80 4.38 9.60 -11.02
N ALA A 81 4.83 8.35 -10.93
CA ALA A 81 5.66 7.75 -11.97
C ALA A 81 4.91 7.62 -13.30
N ALA A 82 3.63 7.27 -13.27
CA ALA A 82 2.78 7.20 -14.44
C ALA A 82 2.67 8.58 -15.13
N ASP A 83 2.40 9.63 -14.35
CA ASP A 83 2.33 11.00 -14.85
C ASP A 83 3.65 11.44 -15.49
N GLN A 84 4.79 11.18 -14.81
CA GLN A 84 6.12 11.55 -15.31
C GLN A 84 6.52 10.78 -16.58
N LEU A 85 6.02 9.56 -16.74
CA LEU A 85 6.27 8.73 -17.91
C LEU A 85 5.28 8.99 -19.05
N GLY A 86 4.24 9.79 -18.84
CA GLY A 86 3.12 9.94 -19.78
C GLY A 86 2.39 8.60 -20.00
N MET A 87 2.36 7.73 -19.00
CA MET A 87 1.77 6.40 -19.07
C MET A 87 0.46 6.36 -18.26
N ASP A 88 -0.52 5.62 -18.77
CA ASP A 88 -1.72 5.33 -17.99
C ASP A 88 -1.39 4.59 -16.70
N ALA A 89 -1.93 5.08 -15.58
CA ALA A 89 -1.60 4.58 -14.24
C ALA A 89 -2.02 3.12 -14.03
N LEU A 90 -3.12 2.68 -14.64
CA LEU A 90 -3.53 1.27 -14.62
C LEU A 90 -2.60 0.39 -15.45
N LYS A 91 -2.16 0.89 -16.60
CA LYS A 91 -1.18 0.20 -17.44
C LYS A 91 0.13 0.00 -16.70
N LEU A 92 0.60 1.03 -15.98
CA LEU A 92 1.81 0.94 -15.15
C LEU A 92 1.64 -0.10 -14.03
N ARG A 93 0.50 -0.11 -13.33
CA ARG A 93 0.16 -1.12 -12.30
C ARG A 93 0.18 -2.53 -12.90
N ARG A 94 -0.58 -2.76 -13.97
CA ARG A 94 -0.67 -4.07 -14.64
C ARG A 94 0.68 -4.60 -15.10
N LYS A 95 1.59 -3.72 -15.51
CA LYS A 95 2.94 -4.10 -15.91
C LYS A 95 3.77 -4.62 -14.73
N ASN A 96 3.60 -4.03 -13.56
CA ASN A 96 4.47 -4.27 -12.42
C ASN A 96 3.90 -5.23 -11.36
N ILE A 97 2.61 -5.58 -11.38
CA ILE A 97 2.06 -6.58 -10.45
C ILE A 97 2.73 -7.94 -10.64
N PHE A 98 2.99 -8.64 -9.55
CA PHE A 98 3.45 -10.02 -9.64
C PHE A 98 2.29 -10.98 -9.98
N ARG A 99 2.59 -12.00 -10.79
CA ARG A 99 1.59 -12.94 -11.35
C ARG A 99 1.94 -14.39 -11.10
N ARG A 100 3.13 -14.67 -10.57
CA ARG A 100 3.59 -16.01 -10.21
C ARG A 100 3.63 -16.13 -8.71
N PHE A 101 3.18 -17.27 -8.20
CA PHE A 101 3.09 -17.57 -6.79
C PHE A 101 3.76 -18.91 -6.48
N PRO A 102 4.32 -19.11 -5.28
CA PRO A 102 4.48 -18.08 -4.26
C PRO A 102 5.40 -16.94 -4.73
N HIS A 103 5.15 -15.72 -4.27
CA HIS A 103 6.00 -14.57 -4.55
C HIS A 103 6.68 -14.07 -3.27
N ALA A 104 8.01 -14.12 -3.25
CA ALA A 104 8.80 -13.52 -2.17
C ALA A 104 9.16 -12.08 -2.53
N SER A 105 8.72 -11.13 -1.71
CA SER A 105 9.07 -9.72 -1.86
C SER A 105 10.50 -9.45 -1.38
N ALA A 106 11.09 -8.35 -1.84
CA ALA A 106 12.42 -7.91 -1.38
C ALA A 106 12.49 -7.62 0.12
N MET A 107 11.35 -7.42 0.79
CA MET A 107 11.25 -7.15 2.23
C MET A 107 10.83 -8.38 3.06
N GLY A 108 10.98 -9.58 2.51
CA GLY A 108 10.76 -10.83 3.22
C GLY A 108 9.29 -11.22 3.44
N LEU A 109 8.36 -10.62 2.70
CA LEU A 109 6.97 -11.07 2.68
C LEU A 109 6.79 -12.09 1.56
N THR A 110 6.29 -13.29 1.89
CA THR A 110 5.86 -14.28 0.90
C THR A 110 4.34 -14.21 0.75
N VAL A 111 3.88 -14.08 -0.49
CA VAL A 111 2.47 -14.14 -0.87
C VAL A 111 2.25 -15.46 -1.59
N GLU A 112 1.49 -16.34 -0.96
CA GLU A 112 1.31 -17.73 -1.44
C GLU A 112 0.44 -17.80 -2.68
N GLN A 113 -0.58 -16.95 -2.76
CA GLN A 113 -1.52 -16.90 -3.88
C GLN A 113 -2.18 -15.53 -4.02
N GLY A 114 -2.74 -15.25 -5.19
CA GLY A 114 -3.49 -14.02 -5.43
C GLY A 114 -3.87 -13.85 -6.90
N SER A 115 -4.79 -12.93 -7.15
CA SER A 115 -5.27 -12.59 -8.50
C SER A 115 -5.39 -11.08 -8.68
N PHE A 116 -4.29 -10.37 -8.48
CA PHE A 116 -4.28 -8.89 -8.51
C PHE A 116 -4.73 -8.31 -9.84
N GLY A 117 -4.38 -8.95 -10.96
CA GLY A 117 -4.86 -8.54 -12.28
C GLY A 117 -6.37 -8.57 -12.39
N HIS A 118 -6.99 -9.65 -11.91
CA HIS A 118 -8.44 -9.81 -11.89
C HIS A 118 -9.11 -8.79 -10.96
N ALA A 119 -8.52 -8.50 -9.80
CA ALA A 119 -9.02 -7.46 -8.91
C ALA A 119 -9.03 -6.08 -9.58
N ILE A 120 -7.97 -5.75 -10.34
CA ILE A 120 -7.94 -4.51 -11.15
C ILE A 120 -9.05 -4.52 -12.20
N ASP A 121 -9.27 -5.64 -12.90
CA ASP A 121 -10.31 -5.74 -13.94
C ASP A 121 -11.71 -5.52 -13.35
N HIS A 122 -12.00 -6.11 -12.20
CA HIS A 122 -13.24 -5.89 -11.46
C HIS A 122 -13.44 -4.43 -11.04
N ALA A 123 -12.39 -3.80 -10.48
CA ALA A 123 -12.46 -2.40 -10.07
C ALA A 123 -12.72 -1.46 -11.27
N VAL A 124 -12.08 -1.73 -12.42
CA VAL A 124 -12.29 -0.98 -13.66
C VAL A 124 -13.71 -1.17 -14.17
N ALA A 125 -14.22 -2.41 -14.17
CA ALA A 125 -15.60 -2.69 -14.58
C ALA A 125 -16.62 -1.99 -13.66
N ALA A 126 -16.40 -1.96 -12.36
CA ALA A 126 -17.23 -1.25 -11.40
C ALA A 126 -17.24 0.28 -11.61
N ALA A 127 -16.20 0.83 -12.21
CA ALA A 127 -16.11 2.25 -12.58
C ALA A 127 -16.74 2.58 -13.94
N ALA A 128 -17.33 1.62 -14.64
CA ALA A 128 -17.93 1.82 -15.95
C ALA A 128 -18.89 3.02 -15.97
N GLY A 129 -18.91 3.77 -17.07
CA GLY A 129 -19.72 4.97 -17.22
C GLY A 129 -19.20 6.20 -16.44
N PHE A 130 -17.98 6.12 -15.86
CA PHE A 130 -17.41 7.24 -15.10
C PHE A 130 -17.33 8.53 -15.92
N ASP A 131 -16.93 8.48 -17.19
CA ASP A 131 -16.80 9.67 -18.04
C ASP A 131 -18.14 10.38 -18.27
N ALA A 132 -19.21 9.64 -18.44
CA ALA A 132 -20.56 10.22 -18.54
C ALA A 132 -20.96 10.91 -17.22
N ARG A 133 -20.69 10.25 -16.07
CA ARG A 133 -20.94 10.83 -14.76
C ARG A 133 -20.08 12.08 -14.50
N ARG A 134 -18.82 12.08 -14.94
CA ARG A 134 -17.92 13.23 -14.85
C ARG A 134 -18.43 14.41 -15.66
N LYS A 135 -18.82 14.18 -16.93
CA LYS A 135 -19.40 15.20 -17.79
C LYS A 135 -20.67 15.81 -17.18
N SER A 136 -21.57 14.96 -16.68
CA SER A 136 -22.81 15.39 -16.01
C SER A 136 -22.53 16.20 -14.74
N SER A 137 -21.55 15.80 -13.93
CA SER A 137 -21.16 16.55 -12.72
C SER A 137 -20.60 17.92 -13.09
N ARG A 138 -19.75 18.00 -14.11
CA ARG A 138 -19.16 19.27 -14.58
C ARG A 138 -20.22 20.26 -15.06
N LYS A 139 -21.26 19.80 -15.75
CA LYS A 139 -22.41 20.63 -16.14
C LYS A 139 -23.14 21.26 -14.94
N ARG A 140 -23.03 20.64 -13.77
CA ARG A 140 -23.60 21.14 -12.50
C ARG A 140 -22.59 21.87 -11.62
N GLY A 141 -21.46 22.30 -12.18
CA GLY A 141 -20.39 23.00 -11.44
C GLY A 141 -19.63 22.13 -10.44
N ARG A 142 -19.69 20.79 -10.57
CA ARG A 142 -19.01 19.86 -9.64
C ARG A 142 -17.89 19.13 -10.33
N LEU A 143 -16.77 18.96 -9.64
CA LEU A 143 -15.67 18.11 -10.08
C LEU A 143 -15.88 16.67 -9.61
N ARG A 144 -15.49 15.72 -10.45
CA ARG A 144 -15.52 14.30 -10.13
C ARG A 144 -14.21 13.67 -10.58
N GLY A 145 -13.51 13.06 -9.64
CA GLY A 145 -12.25 12.33 -9.87
C GLY A 145 -12.45 10.82 -9.77
N LEU A 146 -11.56 10.08 -10.39
CA LEU A 146 -11.42 8.63 -10.28
C LEU A 146 -9.96 8.33 -9.98
N GLY A 147 -9.72 7.51 -8.99
CA GLY A 147 -8.40 6.97 -8.65
C GLY A 147 -8.48 5.47 -8.44
N TYR A 148 -7.38 4.79 -8.64
CA TYR A 148 -7.24 3.37 -8.39
C TYR A 148 -6.06 3.12 -7.46
N ALA A 149 -6.20 2.13 -6.58
CA ALA A 149 -5.14 1.64 -5.73
C ALA A 149 -5.18 0.11 -5.69
N CYS A 150 -4.02 -0.52 -5.68
CA CYS A 150 -3.88 -1.97 -5.52
C CYS A 150 -3.39 -2.25 -4.10
N PHE A 151 -4.33 -2.53 -3.22
CA PHE A 151 -4.07 -2.74 -1.81
C PHE A 151 -3.65 -4.19 -1.54
N LEU A 152 -2.56 -4.36 -0.80
CA LEU A 152 -2.14 -5.64 -0.25
C LEU A 152 -2.30 -5.61 1.27
N GLU A 153 -3.19 -6.44 1.79
CA GLU A 153 -3.36 -6.67 3.22
C GLU A 153 -2.85 -8.07 3.58
N THR A 154 -2.12 -8.16 4.67
CA THR A 154 -1.69 -9.43 5.24
C THR A 154 -2.38 -9.63 6.58
N ALA A 155 -3.32 -10.55 6.64
CA ALA A 155 -3.85 -11.00 7.92
C ALA A 155 -2.72 -11.68 8.72
N ARG A 156 -2.63 -11.38 10.00
CA ARG A 156 -1.74 -12.04 10.94
C ARG A 156 -2.49 -12.37 12.21
N GLY A 157 -2.41 -13.61 12.61
CA GLY A 157 -2.53 -14.09 13.95
C GLY A 157 -1.29 -14.91 14.28
N THR A 158 -1.00 -15.13 15.54
CA THR A 158 -0.03 -16.13 15.95
C THR A 158 -0.70 -17.49 15.78
N PRO A 159 -0.14 -18.46 15.04
CA PRO A 159 -0.80 -19.75 14.82
C PRO A 159 -1.17 -20.50 16.09
N ASN A 160 -0.60 -20.10 17.21
CA ASN A 160 -0.74 -20.72 18.53
C ASN A 160 -1.43 -19.82 19.56
N GLU A 161 -2.27 -18.89 19.11
CA GLU A 161 -3.10 -18.14 20.05
C GLU A 161 -4.11 -19.08 20.70
N VAL A 162 -4.06 -19.15 22.02
CA VAL A 162 -4.96 -19.98 22.83
C VAL A 162 -5.70 -19.08 23.81
N ALA A 163 -7.02 -19.22 23.89
CA ALA A 163 -7.82 -18.61 24.93
C ALA A 163 -8.42 -19.71 25.82
N GLU A 164 -8.18 -19.65 27.13
CA GLU A 164 -8.80 -20.52 28.11
C GLU A 164 -9.77 -19.71 28.97
N VAL A 165 -11.03 -20.12 29.00
CA VAL A 165 -12.06 -19.52 29.89
C VAL A 165 -12.38 -20.54 30.97
N ARG A 166 -12.14 -20.15 32.23
CA ARG A 166 -12.55 -20.93 33.42
C ARG A 166 -13.70 -20.20 34.09
N CYS A 167 -14.85 -20.89 34.24
CA CYS A 167 -16.03 -20.42 34.96
C CYS A 167 -16.04 -20.99 36.38
#